data_9cec8a0229f0d2e3a295eb221fd5fc14
#
_entry.id   9cec8a0229f0d2e3a295eb221fd5fc14
#
_cell.length_a   1.000
_cell.length_b   1.000
_cell.length_c   1.000
_cell.angle_alpha   90.00
_cell.angle_beta   90.00
_cell.angle_gamma   90.00
#
_symmetry.space_group_name_H-M   'P 1'
#
loop_
_entity.id
_entity.type
_entity.pdbx_description
1 polymer ?
#
loop_
_entity_poly.entity_id
_entity_poly.type
_entity_poly.pdbx_seq_one_letter_code
_entity_poly.pdbx_strand_id
1 'polypeptide(L)'
;ANDVSAYIPTNVISITDGQCFLESDLFNSGVRPAINVGISVSRVGGSAQTKAMKRVAGRLRLDLAQYRELEAFAAFGSDLDAASKAQLDRGARLVELLKQPQYTPFSPEDEVISVWAGTTGQLDDVPVEDIRRFESEFLAYAHREAAAAVDDLRTTSVLSDDTVATLEKAIAEFKKGFVTTAGHLLVNDKVSTRVILIVSIKHTCPIN
;
A
#
# COMPACT_ATOMS: atom_id res chain seq x y z
N ALA A 1 -5.43 -23.48 21.11
CA ALA A 1 -4.93 -22.19 20.68
C ALA A 1 -5.69 -21.76 19.43
N ASN A 2 -5.82 -20.46 19.18
CA ASN A 2 -6.50 -19.85 18.03
C ASN A 2 -8.04 -19.97 17.96
N ASP A 3 -8.70 -20.47 19.01
CA ASP A 3 -10.16 -20.54 19.07
C ASP A 3 -10.73 -19.31 19.79
N VAL A 4 -11.20 -18.33 18.99
CA VAL A 4 -11.84 -17.10 19.49
C VAL A 4 -13.24 -17.34 20.03
N SER A 5 -13.85 -18.47 19.70
CA SER A 5 -15.21 -18.86 20.16
C SER A 5 -15.21 -19.57 21.50
N ALA A 6 -14.04 -19.91 22.04
CA ALA A 6 -13.90 -20.49 23.37
C ALA A 6 -14.40 -19.53 24.47
N TYR A 7 -14.80 -20.09 25.63
CA TYR A 7 -15.43 -19.34 26.71
C TYR A 7 -14.60 -18.14 27.21
N ILE A 8 -13.30 -18.30 27.42
CA ILE A 8 -12.44 -17.21 27.93
C ILE A 8 -12.27 -16.09 26.90
N PRO A 9 -11.84 -16.36 25.65
CA PRO A 9 -11.75 -15.31 24.62
C PRO A 9 -13.06 -14.56 24.40
N THR A 10 -14.19 -15.26 24.35
CA THR A 10 -15.51 -14.64 24.15
C THR A 10 -15.86 -13.67 25.27
N ASN A 11 -15.61 -14.05 26.54
CA ASN A 11 -15.84 -13.16 27.68
C ASN A 11 -14.90 -11.93 27.64
N VAL A 12 -13.62 -12.11 27.32
CA VAL A 12 -12.66 -11.00 27.22
C VAL A 12 -13.08 -10.02 26.12
N ILE A 13 -13.46 -10.51 24.93
CA ILE A 13 -13.96 -9.69 23.83
C ILE A 13 -15.23 -8.91 24.23
N SER A 14 -16.10 -9.51 25.03
CA SER A 14 -17.35 -8.88 25.49
C SER A 14 -17.12 -7.72 26.45
N ILE A 15 -16.07 -7.81 27.27
CA ILE A 15 -15.76 -6.84 28.33
C ILE A 15 -14.90 -5.68 27.80
N THR A 16 -14.04 -5.95 26.81
CA THR A 16 -13.11 -4.97 26.27
C THR A 16 -13.73 -4.12 25.16
N ASP A 17 -13.12 -2.96 24.85
CA ASP A 17 -13.57 -2.04 23.78
C ASP A 17 -13.16 -2.47 22.37
N GLY A 18 -12.73 -3.68 22.22
CA GLY A 18 -12.33 -4.27 20.96
C GLY A 18 -11.17 -5.25 21.12
N GLN A 19 -10.76 -5.82 20.01
CA GLN A 19 -9.64 -6.74 19.93
C GLN A 19 -8.78 -6.50 18.70
N CYS A 20 -7.48 -6.69 18.86
CA CYS A 20 -6.53 -6.82 17.78
C CYS A 20 -6.14 -8.30 17.67
N PHE A 21 -6.63 -8.98 16.64
CA PHE A 21 -6.48 -10.42 16.49
C PHE A 21 -5.21 -10.76 15.74
N LEU A 22 -4.31 -11.53 16.37
CA LEU A 22 -3.06 -11.99 15.77
C LEU A 22 -3.20 -13.46 15.34
N GLU A 23 -2.79 -13.76 14.11
CA GLU A 23 -2.84 -15.10 13.52
C GLU A 23 -1.45 -15.67 13.29
N SER A 24 -1.26 -16.94 13.68
CA SER A 24 -0.02 -17.66 13.47
C SER A 24 0.30 -17.85 11.97
N ASP A 25 -0.72 -18.07 11.15
CA ASP A 25 -0.57 -18.30 9.72
C ASP A 25 -0.09 -17.04 9.00
N LEU A 26 -0.61 -15.86 9.36
CA LEU A 26 -0.10 -14.58 8.88
C LEU A 26 1.35 -14.35 9.31
N PHE A 27 1.69 -14.68 10.54
CA PHE A 27 3.07 -14.56 11.03
C PHE A 27 4.03 -15.46 10.26
N ASN A 28 3.66 -16.71 10.04
CA ASN A 28 4.46 -17.71 9.33
C ASN A 28 4.60 -17.38 7.83
N SER A 29 3.58 -16.75 7.22
CA SER A 29 3.64 -16.26 5.83
C SER A 29 4.44 -14.96 5.67
N GLY A 30 5.01 -14.41 6.77
CA GLY A 30 5.84 -13.21 6.74
C GLY A 30 5.07 -11.89 6.84
N VAL A 31 3.77 -11.92 7.10
CA VAL A 31 2.97 -10.72 7.39
C VAL A 31 3.21 -10.32 8.83
N ARG A 32 3.91 -9.20 9.06
CA ARG A 32 4.25 -8.69 10.38
C ARG A 32 4.05 -7.18 10.45
N PRO A 33 3.18 -6.69 11.36
CA PRO A 33 2.43 -7.42 12.40
C PRO A 33 1.39 -8.38 11.81
N ALA A 34 1.19 -9.53 12.46
CA ALA A 34 0.32 -10.62 11.98
C ALA A 34 -1.17 -10.36 12.33
N ILE A 35 -1.64 -9.15 12.05
CA ILE A 35 -2.98 -8.67 12.42
C ILE A 35 -3.99 -9.11 11.37
N ASN A 36 -5.02 -9.84 11.81
CA ASN A 36 -6.18 -10.10 10.96
C ASN A 36 -7.14 -8.90 11.01
N VAL A 37 -7.12 -8.08 9.96
CA VAL A 37 -7.96 -6.87 9.85
C VAL A 37 -9.46 -7.20 9.78
N GLY A 38 -9.82 -8.36 9.27
CA GLY A 38 -11.23 -8.78 9.09
C GLY A 38 -11.96 -8.98 10.41
N ILE A 39 -11.31 -9.65 11.39
CA ILE A 39 -11.89 -10.00 12.68
C ILE A 39 -11.41 -9.09 13.83
N SER A 40 -10.48 -8.20 13.57
CA SER A 40 -10.10 -7.16 14.51
C SER A 40 -11.15 -6.04 14.52
N VAL A 41 -11.54 -5.62 15.70
CA VAL A 41 -12.61 -4.64 15.91
C VAL A 41 -12.21 -3.64 16.99
N SER A 42 -12.52 -2.37 16.76
CA SER A 42 -12.47 -1.32 17.79
C SER A 42 -13.84 -0.69 17.93
N ARG A 43 -14.40 -0.65 19.14
CA ARG A 43 -15.69 0.02 19.42
C ARG A 43 -15.57 1.54 19.32
N VAL A 44 -14.43 2.10 19.70
CA VAL A 44 -14.11 3.52 19.53
C VAL A 44 -13.88 3.82 18.04
N GLY A 45 -13.12 2.97 17.38
CA GLY A 45 -12.93 2.92 15.93
C GLY A 45 -12.67 4.28 15.29
N GLY A 46 -13.48 4.59 14.30
CA GLY A 46 -13.37 5.83 13.55
C GLY A 46 -13.52 7.12 14.37
N SER A 47 -14.02 7.09 15.60
CA SER A 47 -14.12 8.29 16.45
C SER A 47 -12.75 8.73 16.96
N ALA A 48 -11.80 7.81 17.11
CA ALA A 48 -10.43 8.12 17.52
C ALA A 48 -9.52 8.56 16.37
N GLN A 49 -9.93 8.33 15.12
CA GLN A 49 -9.12 8.69 13.95
C GLN A 49 -9.19 10.19 13.66
N THR A 50 -8.07 10.75 13.19
CA THR A 50 -8.04 12.09 12.60
C THR A 50 -8.90 12.14 11.33
N LYS A 51 -9.27 13.34 10.89
CA LYS A 51 -10.05 13.51 9.66
C LYS A 51 -9.28 12.99 8.43
N ALA A 52 -7.97 13.21 8.41
CA ALA A 52 -7.08 12.71 7.37
C ALA A 52 -7.08 11.18 7.31
N MET A 53 -6.88 10.52 8.45
CA MET A 53 -6.89 9.06 8.54
C MET A 53 -8.24 8.46 8.11
N LYS A 54 -9.36 9.05 8.54
CA LYS A 54 -10.70 8.62 8.10
C LYS A 54 -10.87 8.66 6.59
N ARG A 55 -10.31 9.69 5.95
CA ARG A 55 -10.40 9.85 4.49
C ARG A 55 -9.68 8.73 3.74
N VAL A 56 -8.51 8.30 4.22
CA VAL A 56 -7.69 7.29 3.52
C VAL A 56 -7.96 5.85 3.96
N ALA A 57 -8.22 5.61 5.24
CA ALA A 57 -8.39 4.27 5.79
C ALA A 57 -9.74 3.63 5.45
N GLY A 58 -10.75 4.43 5.04
CA GLY A 58 -12.10 3.92 4.77
C GLY A 58 -12.15 2.86 3.69
N ARG A 59 -11.31 2.97 2.66
CA ARG A 59 -11.22 1.99 1.56
C ARG A 59 -10.30 0.81 1.88
N LEU A 60 -9.28 1.02 2.71
CA LEU A 60 -8.23 0.03 2.96
C LEU A 60 -8.78 -1.32 3.43
N ARG A 61 -9.74 -1.30 4.36
CA ARG A 61 -10.35 -2.53 4.88
C ARG A 61 -11.14 -3.29 3.80
N LEU A 62 -11.83 -2.56 2.93
CA LEU A 62 -12.57 -3.15 1.81
C LEU A 62 -11.63 -3.75 0.78
N ASP A 63 -10.60 -3.01 0.40
CA ASP A 63 -9.60 -3.46 -0.59
C ASP A 63 -8.87 -4.72 -0.09
N LEU A 64 -8.52 -4.79 1.20
CA LEU A 64 -7.91 -5.98 1.80
C LEU A 64 -8.87 -7.18 1.91
N ALA A 65 -10.16 -6.94 2.17
CA ALA A 65 -11.16 -8.01 2.19
C ALA A 65 -11.33 -8.61 0.79
N GLN A 66 -11.46 -7.76 -0.23
CA GLN A 66 -11.56 -8.18 -1.62
C GLN A 66 -10.29 -8.90 -2.10
N TYR A 67 -9.11 -8.42 -1.69
CA TYR A 67 -7.85 -9.11 -1.98
C TYR A 67 -7.85 -10.54 -1.46
N ARG A 68 -8.25 -10.77 -0.20
CA ARG A 68 -8.27 -12.11 0.39
C ARG A 68 -9.23 -13.05 -0.31
N GLU A 69 -10.40 -12.56 -0.72
CA GLU A 69 -11.36 -13.34 -1.51
C GLU A 69 -10.76 -13.73 -2.87
N LEU A 70 -10.17 -12.77 -3.59
CA LEU A 70 -9.54 -13.00 -4.88
C LEU A 70 -8.30 -13.91 -4.78
N GLU A 71 -7.49 -13.78 -3.73
CA GLU A 71 -6.33 -14.64 -3.47
C GLU A 71 -6.75 -16.10 -3.31
N ALA A 72 -7.85 -16.35 -2.57
CA ALA A 72 -8.42 -17.68 -2.43
C ALA A 72 -8.88 -18.24 -3.78
N PHE A 73 -9.55 -17.44 -4.62
CA PHE A 73 -9.96 -17.85 -5.96
C PHE A 73 -8.78 -18.10 -6.89
N ALA A 74 -7.74 -17.25 -6.86
CA ALA A 74 -6.53 -17.42 -7.67
C ALA A 74 -5.80 -18.71 -7.34
N ALA A 75 -5.78 -19.13 -6.07
CA ALA A 75 -5.18 -20.39 -5.63
C ALA A 75 -5.87 -21.64 -6.23
N PHE A 76 -7.14 -21.55 -6.63
CA PHE A 76 -7.88 -22.62 -7.30
C PHE A 76 -7.73 -22.64 -8.83
N GLY A 77 -6.85 -21.80 -9.40
CA GLY A 77 -6.54 -21.80 -10.83
C GLY A 77 -7.64 -21.22 -11.72
N SER A 78 -8.51 -20.37 -11.17
CA SER A 78 -9.55 -19.68 -11.92
C SER A 78 -8.94 -18.59 -12.81
N ASP A 79 -9.38 -18.51 -14.06
CA ASP A 79 -9.05 -17.39 -14.94
C ASP A 79 -9.71 -16.12 -14.41
N LEU A 80 -8.89 -15.21 -13.89
CA LEU A 80 -9.36 -13.90 -13.43
C LEU A 80 -9.45 -12.92 -14.61
N ASP A 81 -10.51 -12.14 -14.65
CA ASP A 81 -10.62 -11.01 -15.57
C ASP A 81 -9.59 -9.92 -15.24
N ALA A 82 -9.35 -8.99 -16.19
CA ALA A 82 -8.32 -7.97 -16.05
C ALA A 82 -8.57 -7.05 -14.83
N ALA A 83 -9.83 -6.78 -14.47
CA ALA A 83 -10.19 -5.95 -13.33
C ALA A 83 -9.86 -6.65 -12.01
N SER A 84 -10.25 -7.91 -11.86
CA SER A 84 -9.94 -8.75 -10.70
C SER A 84 -8.42 -8.94 -10.53
N LYS A 85 -7.68 -9.11 -11.63
CA LYS A 85 -6.23 -9.19 -11.59
C LYS A 85 -5.58 -7.90 -11.10
N ALA A 86 -6.02 -6.74 -11.60
CA ALA A 86 -5.52 -5.44 -11.13
C ALA A 86 -5.82 -5.22 -9.64
N GLN A 87 -6.98 -5.70 -9.16
CA GLN A 87 -7.36 -5.62 -7.75
C GLN A 87 -6.51 -6.55 -6.87
N LEU A 88 -6.22 -7.75 -7.36
CA LEU A 88 -5.31 -8.69 -6.70
C LEU A 88 -3.88 -8.10 -6.61
N ASP A 89 -3.38 -7.53 -7.69
CA ASP A 89 -2.06 -6.91 -7.77
C ASP A 89 -1.96 -5.69 -6.81
N ARG A 90 -3.01 -4.88 -6.70
CA ARG A 90 -3.08 -3.77 -5.73
C ARG A 90 -3.13 -4.29 -4.29
N GLY A 91 -3.95 -5.30 -4.02
CA GLY A 91 -4.05 -5.90 -2.70
C GLY A 91 -2.73 -6.48 -2.19
N ALA A 92 -1.97 -7.15 -3.06
CA ALA A 92 -0.63 -7.65 -2.72
C ALA A 92 0.32 -6.51 -2.28
N ARG A 93 0.27 -5.36 -2.98
CA ARG A 93 1.05 -4.17 -2.62
C ARG A 93 0.60 -3.56 -1.29
N LEU A 94 -0.71 -3.52 -1.05
CA LEU A 94 -1.25 -3.05 0.24
C LEU A 94 -0.81 -3.95 1.40
N VAL A 95 -0.81 -5.26 1.23
CA VAL A 95 -0.31 -6.19 2.25
C VAL A 95 1.18 -5.95 2.52
N GLU A 96 2.00 -5.71 1.49
CA GLU A 96 3.42 -5.42 1.66
C GLU A 96 3.65 -4.06 2.34
N LEU A 97 2.88 -3.04 1.97
CA LEU A 97 2.91 -1.70 2.55
C LEU A 97 2.59 -1.70 4.05
N LEU A 98 1.66 -2.56 4.47
CA LEU A 98 1.25 -2.65 5.88
C LEU A 98 2.22 -3.47 6.76
N LYS A 99 3.26 -4.05 6.20
CA LYS A 99 4.31 -4.69 7.00
C LYS A 99 5.18 -3.63 7.66
N GLN A 100 5.38 -3.78 8.95
CA GLN A 100 6.13 -2.81 9.76
C GLN A 100 7.18 -3.53 10.61
N PRO A 101 8.43 -3.06 10.65
CA PRO A 101 9.44 -3.59 11.55
C PRO A 101 9.07 -3.36 13.01
N GLN A 102 9.60 -4.20 13.89
CA GLN A 102 9.39 -4.06 15.33
C GLN A 102 10.05 -2.78 15.84
N TYR A 103 9.37 -2.06 16.74
CA TYR A 103 9.83 -0.81 17.35
C TYR A 103 10.08 0.37 16.39
N THR A 104 9.44 0.37 15.23
CA THR A 104 9.52 1.46 14.26
C THR A 104 8.14 2.07 14.00
N PRO A 105 7.58 2.85 14.94
CA PRO A 105 6.30 3.51 14.74
C PRO A 105 6.40 4.59 13.67
N PHE A 106 5.35 4.73 12.86
CA PHE A 106 5.19 5.87 11.97
C PHE A 106 4.62 7.08 12.71
N SER A 107 4.95 8.27 12.26
CA SER A 107 4.21 9.47 12.65
C SER A 107 2.81 9.45 12.01
N PRO A 108 1.79 10.10 12.62
CA PRO A 108 0.44 10.10 12.05
C PRO A 108 0.36 10.66 10.62
N GLU A 109 1.14 11.67 10.30
CA GLU A 109 1.25 12.23 8.97
C GLU A 109 1.86 11.25 7.96
N ASP A 110 2.93 10.55 8.34
CA ASP A 110 3.58 9.56 7.49
C ASP A 110 2.67 8.37 7.21
N GLU A 111 1.93 7.91 8.24
CA GLU A 111 0.95 6.84 8.10
C GLU A 111 -0.16 7.23 7.13
N VAL A 112 -0.67 8.48 7.21
CA VAL A 112 -1.69 8.99 6.28
C VAL A 112 -1.16 9.04 4.85
N ILE A 113 0.07 9.54 4.64
CA ILE A 113 0.70 9.63 3.31
C ILE A 113 0.91 8.23 2.72
N SER A 114 1.40 7.29 3.52
CA SER A 114 1.64 5.90 3.11
C SER A 114 0.33 5.21 2.70
N VAL A 115 -0.70 5.25 3.56
CA VAL A 115 -2.02 4.66 3.27
C VAL A 115 -2.69 5.35 2.08
N TRP A 116 -2.57 6.67 1.95
CA TRP A 116 -3.06 7.41 0.78
C TRP A 116 -2.41 6.91 -0.51
N ALA A 117 -1.09 6.79 -0.55
CA ALA A 117 -0.38 6.30 -1.73
C ALA A 117 -0.84 4.89 -2.14
N GLY A 118 -1.04 4.00 -1.17
CA GLY A 118 -1.51 2.64 -1.41
C GLY A 118 -2.96 2.58 -1.92
N THR A 119 -3.87 3.32 -1.28
CA THR A 119 -5.31 3.23 -1.60
C THR A 119 -5.72 4.01 -2.85
N THR A 120 -4.95 5.02 -3.25
CA THR A 120 -5.23 5.81 -4.48
C THR A 120 -4.59 5.23 -5.73
N GLY A 121 -3.87 4.09 -5.62
CA GLY A 121 -3.26 3.44 -6.77
C GLY A 121 -1.93 4.05 -7.20
N GLN A 122 -1.35 4.92 -6.37
CA GLN A 122 -0.04 5.51 -6.66
C GLN A 122 1.10 4.47 -6.67
N LEU A 123 0.87 3.28 -6.12
CA LEU A 123 1.85 2.20 -6.06
C LEU A 123 1.61 1.09 -7.09
N ASP A 124 0.63 1.22 -7.99
CA ASP A 124 0.22 0.15 -8.90
C ASP A 124 1.32 -0.25 -9.92
N ASP A 125 2.24 0.64 -10.21
CA ASP A 125 3.39 0.45 -11.10
C ASP A 125 4.67 0.01 -10.36
N VAL A 126 4.69 0.05 -9.01
CA VAL A 126 5.85 -0.35 -8.21
C VAL A 126 5.87 -1.87 -8.04
N PRO A 127 7.01 -2.57 -8.27
CA PRO A 127 7.15 -3.98 -7.95
C PRO A 127 6.90 -4.25 -6.46
N VAL A 128 6.27 -5.39 -6.14
CA VAL A 128 5.88 -5.73 -4.75
C VAL A 128 7.12 -5.78 -3.83
N GLU A 129 8.23 -6.31 -4.30
CA GLU A 129 9.51 -6.37 -3.57
C GLU A 129 10.11 -5.00 -3.25
N ASP A 130 9.76 -3.97 -4.01
CA ASP A 130 10.28 -2.62 -3.85
C ASP A 130 9.37 -1.71 -3.00
N ILE A 131 8.16 -2.14 -2.67
CA ILE A 131 7.14 -1.31 -1.99
C ILE A 131 7.67 -0.69 -0.70
N ARG A 132 8.31 -1.46 0.16
CA ARG A 132 8.81 -0.96 1.46
C ARG A 132 9.96 0.02 1.31
N ARG A 133 10.84 -0.22 0.34
CA ARG A 133 11.95 0.69 0.02
C ARG A 133 11.40 1.97 -0.59
N PHE A 134 10.47 1.85 -1.54
CA PHE A 134 9.78 2.98 -2.16
C PHE A 134 9.08 3.85 -1.10
N GLU A 135 8.33 3.24 -0.19
CA GLU A 135 7.65 3.94 0.92
C GLU A 135 8.65 4.76 1.75
N SER A 136 9.71 4.11 2.25
CA SER A 136 10.72 4.77 3.08
C SER A 136 11.42 5.94 2.37
N GLU A 137 11.82 5.73 1.11
CA GLU A 137 12.50 6.75 0.30
C GLU A 137 11.54 7.88 -0.08
N PHE A 138 10.27 7.55 -0.42
CA PHE A 138 9.26 8.55 -0.74
C PHE A 138 8.87 9.41 0.46
N LEU A 139 8.70 8.83 1.64
CA LEU A 139 8.43 9.61 2.86
C LEU A 139 9.58 10.59 3.15
N ALA A 140 10.83 10.14 3.08
CA ALA A 140 11.99 11.02 3.22
C ALA A 140 12.02 12.12 2.15
N TYR A 141 11.63 11.81 0.91
CA TYR A 141 11.52 12.78 -0.17
C TYR A 141 10.39 13.80 0.10
N ALA A 142 9.22 13.34 0.54
CA ALA A 142 8.07 14.19 0.84
C ALA A 142 8.37 15.19 1.96
N HIS A 143 9.07 14.77 3.02
CA HIS A 143 9.54 15.66 4.09
C HIS A 143 10.49 16.76 3.61
N ARG A 144 11.24 16.52 2.55
CA ARG A 144 12.20 17.48 1.98
C ARG A 144 11.55 18.37 0.92
N GLU A 145 10.87 17.80 -0.05
CA GLU A 145 10.38 18.51 -1.25
C GLU A 145 8.92 18.96 -1.15
N ALA A 146 8.14 18.33 -0.28
CA ALA A 146 6.74 18.66 -0.02
C ALA A 146 6.49 19.02 1.46
N ALA A 147 7.50 19.59 2.14
CA ALA A 147 7.46 19.89 3.57
C ALA A 147 6.22 20.67 3.99
N ALA A 148 5.79 21.65 3.20
CA ALA A 148 4.59 22.44 3.48
C ALA A 148 3.31 21.58 3.54
N ALA A 149 3.18 20.57 2.69
CA ALA A 149 2.04 19.64 2.69
C ALA A 149 2.07 18.70 3.91
N VAL A 150 3.27 18.23 4.29
CA VAL A 150 3.46 17.40 5.48
C VAL A 150 3.18 18.20 6.76
N ASP A 151 3.65 19.45 6.86
CA ASP A 151 3.40 20.32 8.00
C ASP A 151 1.93 20.75 8.11
N ASP A 152 1.25 21.01 6.97
CA ASP A 152 -0.20 21.25 6.96
C ASP A 152 -0.95 20.03 7.52
N LEU A 153 -0.61 18.83 7.05
CA LEU A 153 -1.22 17.58 7.53
C LEU A 153 -0.96 17.36 9.03
N ARG A 154 0.25 17.66 9.52
CA ARG A 154 0.62 17.54 10.93
C ARG A 154 -0.18 18.52 11.81
N THR A 155 -0.35 19.76 11.37
CA THR A 155 -0.99 20.82 12.17
C THR A 155 -2.50 20.76 12.13
N THR A 156 -3.08 20.50 10.96
CA THR A 156 -4.54 20.52 10.76
C THR A 156 -5.19 19.15 10.99
N SER A 157 -4.42 18.05 10.86
CA SER A 157 -4.93 16.68 10.85
C SER A 157 -6.02 16.46 9.78
N VAL A 158 -5.97 17.25 8.69
CA VAL A 158 -6.89 17.18 7.55
C VAL A 158 -6.09 16.98 6.28
N LEU A 159 -6.48 16.03 5.48
CA LEU A 159 -5.94 15.84 4.14
C LEU A 159 -6.76 16.70 3.15
N SER A 160 -6.31 17.92 2.89
CA SER A 160 -6.98 18.84 1.95
C SER A 160 -6.71 18.42 0.49
N ASP A 161 -7.52 18.95 -0.45
CA ASP A 161 -7.31 18.64 -1.87
C ASP A 161 -6.02 19.30 -2.41
N ASP A 162 -5.63 20.45 -1.83
CA ASP A 162 -4.35 21.12 -2.16
C ASP A 162 -3.16 20.29 -1.67
N THR A 163 -3.25 19.70 -0.46
CA THR A 163 -2.26 18.78 0.09
C THR A 163 -2.14 17.54 -0.80
N VAL A 164 -3.27 16.96 -1.22
CA VAL A 164 -3.30 15.81 -2.14
C VAL A 164 -2.63 16.17 -3.47
N ALA A 165 -2.99 17.30 -4.08
CA ALA A 165 -2.39 17.72 -5.35
C ALA A 165 -0.87 17.95 -5.25
N THR A 166 -0.39 18.41 -4.09
CA THR A 166 1.04 18.59 -3.83
C THR A 166 1.74 17.24 -3.69
N LEU A 167 1.14 16.29 -2.96
CA LEU A 167 1.66 14.93 -2.80
C LEU A 167 1.65 14.15 -4.14
N GLU A 168 0.63 14.33 -4.97
CA GLU A 168 0.58 13.73 -6.32
C GLU A 168 1.72 14.22 -7.22
N LYS A 169 2.03 15.51 -7.18
CA LYS A 169 3.18 16.05 -7.91
C LYS A 169 4.49 15.51 -7.35
N ALA A 170 4.63 15.46 -6.03
CA ALA A 170 5.83 14.96 -5.37
C ALA A 170 6.10 13.48 -5.70
N ILE A 171 5.07 12.61 -5.63
CA ILE A 171 5.24 11.19 -5.93
C ILE A 171 5.51 10.94 -7.42
N ALA A 172 4.88 11.73 -8.31
CA ALA A 172 5.14 11.63 -9.74
C ALA A 172 6.58 12.04 -10.11
N GLU A 173 7.13 13.06 -9.43
CA GLU A 173 8.53 13.47 -9.64
C GLU A 173 9.49 12.46 -9.03
N PHE A 174 9.20 11.96 -7.82
CA PHE A 174 9.99 10.93 -7.17
C PHE A 174 10.13 9.66 -8.01
N LYS A 175 9.03 9.20 -8.61
CA LYS A 175 9.01 8.01 -9.49
C LYS A 175 9.96 8.10 -10.68
N LYS A 176 10.20 9.30 -11.23
CA LYS A 176 11.13 9.49 -12.37
C LYS A 176 12.57 9.15 -12.01
N GLY A 177 12.94 9.32 -10.74
CA GLY A 177 14.29 9.02 -10.24
C GLY A 177 14.41 7.66 -9.55
N PHE A 178 13.29 6.97 -9.31
CA PHE A 178 13.31 5.71 -8.58
C PHE A 178 13.78 4.56 -9.45
N VAL A 179 14.83 3.86 -8.99
CA VAL A 179 15.40 2.68 -9.64
C VAL A 179 14.93 1.45 -8.88
N THR A 180 14.27 0.51 -9.58
CA THR A 180 13.82 -0.75 -9.00
C THR A 180 14.99 -1.64 -8.59
N THR A 181 14.76 -2.64 -7.75
CA THR A 181 15.77 -3.64 -7.38
C THR A 181 16.31 -4.40 -8.59
N ALA A 182 15.52 -4.53 -9.67
CA ALA A 182 15.92 -5.07 -10.95
C ALA A 182 16.83 -4.14 -11.77
N GLY A 183 17.11 -2.91 -11.29
CA GLY A 183 17.99 -1.94 -11.94
C GLY A 183 17.33 -1.10 -13.04
N HIS A 184 16.01 -1.09 -13.13
CA HIS A 184 15.26 -0.31 -14.11
C HIS A 184 14.63 0.94 -13.48
N LEU A 185 14.60 2.05 -14.24
CA LEU A 185 13.83 3.23 -13.84
C LEU A 185 12.32 2.94 -13.94
N LEU A 186 11.56 3.27 -12.90
CA LEU A 186 10.13 2.96 -12.81
C LEU A 186 9.31 3.59 -13.95
N VAL A 187 9.68 4.79 -14.42
CA VAL A 187 8.95 5.55 -15.44
C VAL A 187 9.44 5.29 -16.89
N ASN A 188 10.65 4.79 -17.07
CA ASN A 188 11.27 4.69 -18.42
C ASN A 188 11.04 3.37 -19.17
N ASP A 189 10.50 2.33 -18.56
CA ASP A 189 10.35 1.01 -19.21
C ASP A 189 9.33 0.98 -20.37
N LYS A 190 8.41 1.96 -20.42
CA LYS A 190 7.40 1.99 -21.53
C LYS A 190 7.83 2.76 -22.77
N VAL A 191 8.85 3.62 -22.70
CA VAL A 191 9.34 4.43 -23.82
C VAL A 191 10.57 3.80 -24.48
N SER A 192 11.44 3.16 -23.67
CA SER A 192 12.69 2.57 -24.16
C SER A 192 12.47 1.38 -25.09
N THR A 193 11.48 0.52 -24.82
CA THR A 193 11.20 -0.64 -25.66
C THR A 193 10.68 -0.25 -27.06
N ARG A 194 9.92 0.85 -27.18
CA ARG A 194 9.46 1.35 -28.49
C ARG A 194 10.55 2.04 -29.29
N VAL A 195 11.45 2.77 -28.61
CA VAL A 195 12.55 3.48 -29.29
C VAL A 195 13.64 2.52 -29.73
N ILE A 196 13.98 1.51 -28.93
CA ILE A 196 14.95 0.48 -29.29
C ILE A 196 14.45 -0.35 -30.47
N LEU A 197 13.15 -0.68 -30.53
CA LEU A 197 12.58 -1.42 -31.66
C LEU A 197 12.61 -0.61 -32.97
N ILE A 198 12.40 0.72 -32.90
CA ILE A 198 12.43 1.61 -34.08
C ILE A 198 13.87 1.84 -34.56
N VAL A 199 14.84 1.92 -33.66
CA VAL A 199 16.25 2.09 -34.03
C VAL A 199 16.83 0.79 -34.59
N SER A 200 16.43 -0.37 -34.06
CA SER A 200 16.89 -1.68 -34.55
C SER A 200 16.36 -2.04 -35.95
N ILE A 201 15.17 -1.56 -36.31
CA ILE A 201 14.58 -1.79 -37.66
C ILE A 201 15.23 -0.91 -38.72
N LYS A 202 15.80 0.24 -38.36
CA LYS A 202 16.47 1.15 -39.34
C LYS A 202 17.91 0.73 -39.69
N HIS A 203 18.51 -0.20 -38.94
CA HIS A 203 19.91 -0.64 -39.21
C HIS A 203 20.02 -1.99 -39.93
N THR A 204 18.91 -2.62 -40.32
CA THR A 204 18.90 -3.93 -40.97
C THR A 204 18.34 -3.93 -42.38
N CYS A 205 18.42 -2.82 -43.09
CA CYS A 205 18.13 -2.80 -44.56
C CYS A 205 19.40 -2.48 -45.32
N PRO A 206 20.13 -3.47 -45.86
CA PRO A 206 21.17 -3.21 -46.86
C PRO A 206 20.49 -2.88 -48.18
N ILE A 207 20.79 -1.70 -48.70
CA ILE A 207 20.48 -1.28 -50.09
C ILE A 207 21.37 -2.12 -51.01
N ASN A 208 20.74 -2.93 -51.82
CA ASN A 208 21.27 -3.38 -53.13
C ASN A 208 20.34 -2.90 -54.22
#